data_447eb3d6ac25dee8fcc9272614c7a561
#
_entry.id   447eb3d6ac25dee8fcc9272614c7a561
#
_cell.length_a   1.000
_cell.length_b   1.000
_cell.length_c   1.000
_cell.angle_alpha   90.00
_cell.angle_beta   90.00
_cell.angle_gamma   90.00
#
_symmetry.space_group_name_H-M   'P 1'
#
loop_
_entity.id
_entity.type
_entity.pdbx_description
1 polymer ?
#
loop_
_entity_poly.entity_id
_entity_poly.type
_entity_poly.pdbx_seq_one_letter_code
_entity_poly.pdbx_strand_id
1 'polypeptide(L)'
;MKYTRRIIGPAALVVLGSVVALLVASGATGLSKSPPELKKAPVIASQTLVQVGSTLSGDPGQWKSTKDISYTYEWLRCNENGGECKEISGATKTTYTVVQADVGHTIRFQVVAKNKDGKTAANSNPTAIVQQGGGGGGGGGGGSSSVVDVKDVGPAGERLVVDKVTFNPNPVTSRNVPIHVNITVKDTKGKLVKGALVFLRSTPVVASIPTDAPTGSDGTVAYTIQPEGDFPIKNSYSVQFFVKAYRSGDPTLAGIAGTRLVQVKTHKP
;
A
#
# COMPACT_ATOMS: atom_id res chain seq x y z
N MET A 1 21.87 63.77 -29.28
CA MET A 1 22.58 64.96 -28.73
C MET A 1 23.27 64.57 -27.43
N LYS A 2 24.57 64.87 -27.36
CA LYS A 2 25.49 65.04 -26.22
C LYS A 2 25.86 63.74 -25.49
N TYR A 3 27.05 63.12 -25.77
CA TYR A 3 28.42 63.46 -25.37
C TYR A 3 28.56 63.63 -23.86
N THR A 4 29.41 62.99 -23.11
CA THR A 4 30.83 62.64 -23.01
C THR A 4 31.09 62.33 -21.55
N ARG A 5 32.04 61.62 -21.03
CA ARG A 5 33.47 61.56 -21.20
C ARG A 5 34.10 60.44 -20.35
N ARG A 6 35.15 59.89 -20.91
CA ARG A 6 36.14 59.01 -20.23
C ARG A 6 36.93 59.79 -19.17
N ILE A 7 37.34 59.11 -18.11
CA ILE A 7 38.56 59.46 -17.37
C ILE A 7 39.36 58.18 -17.16
N ILE A 8 40.58 58.24 -17.66
CA ILE A 8 41.67 57.26 -17.52
C ILE A 8 42.59 57.79 -16.42
N GLY A 9 43.13 56.92 -15.58
CA GLY A 9 44.32 57.20 -14.83
C GLY A 9 44.47 56.31 -13.59
N PRO A 10 45.71 56.13 -13.08
CA PRO A 10 46.82 55.43 -13.72
C PRO A 10 47.20 54.14 -12.90
N ALA A 11 48.05 53.33 -13.50
CA ALA A 11 48.68 52.14 -12.96
C ALA A 11 49.47 52.41 -11.68
N ALA A 12 49.34 51.65 -10.68
CA ALA A 12 50.29 51.50 -9.58
C ALA A 12 50.82 50.05 -9.56
N LEU A 13 52.06 49.96 -9.92
CA LEU A 13 52.91 48.79 -9.80
C LEU A 13 53.26 48.58 -8.34
N VAL A 14 52.92 47.44 -7.72
CA VAL A 14 53.41 47.03 -6.41
C VAL A 14 53.92 45.59 -6.45
N VAL A 15 55.18 45.54 -6.45
CA VAL A 15 56.23 44.61 -5.96
C VAL A 15 55.72 43.29 -5.33
N LEU A 16 56.33 42.22 -5.90
CA LEU A 16 56.36 40.84 -5.37
C LEU A 16 56.89 40.82 -3.93
N GLY A 17 56.07 40.28 -3.03
CA GLY A 17 56.46 39.74 -1.77
C GLY A 17 56.03 38.30 -1.68
N SER A 18 56.95 37.36 -1.95
CA SER A 18 56.71 35.94 -1.78
C SER A 18 56.63 35.62 -0.30
N VAL A 19 55.40 35.55 0.24
CA VAL A 19 55.14 34.89 1.52
C VAL A 19 54.75 33.46 1.20
N VAL A 20 55.68 32.52 1.37
CA VAL A 20 55.42 31.10 1.45
C VAL A 20 54.66 30.88 2.75
N ALA A 21 53.33 30.96 2.69
CA ALA A 21 52.48 30.45 3.76
C ALA A 21 52.53 28.92 3.71
N LEU A 22 53.29 28.35 4.61
CA LEU A 22 53.29 26.93 4.94
C LEU A 22 51.91 26.58 5.47
N LEU A 23 51.00 26.15 4.60
CA LEU A 23 49.71 25.55 4.97
C LEU A 23 50.03 24.23 5.63
N VAL A 24 50.16 24.25 6.97
CA VAL A 24 50.04 23.06 7.78
C VAL A 24 48.57 22.60 7.62
N ALA A 25 48.36 21.69 6.67
CA ALA A 25 47.10 20.97 6.60
C ALA A 25 47.00 20.15 7.88
N SER A 26 46.39 20.71 8.92
CA SER A 26 45.90 19.97 10.06
C SER A 26 44.91 18.97 9.50
N GLY A 27 45.39 17.76 9.27
CA GLY A 27 44.55 16.61 8.94
C GLY A 27 43.62 16.38 10.11
N ALA A 28 42.50 17.09 10.15
CA ALA A 28 41.35 16.69 10.90
C ALA A 28 40.87 15.38 10.26
N THR A 29 41.38 14.25 10.74
CA THR A 29 40.74 12.95 10.54
C THR A 29 39.43 13.00 11.30
N GLY A 30 38.46 13.77 10.75
CA GLY A 30 37.11 13.74 11.18
C GLY A 30 36.64 12.31 10.99
N LEU A 31 36.50 11.58 12.09
CA LEU A 31 35.85 10.27 12.10
C LEU A 31 34.52 10.44 11.38
N SER A 32 34.46 10.02 10.13
CA SER A 32 33.24 10.07 9.33
C SER A 32 32.19 9.27 10.05
N LYS A 33 31.16 9.96 10.55
CA LYS A 33 29.99 9.31 11.11
C LYS A 33 29.29 8.54 9.99
N SER A 34 29.16 7.23 10.14
CA SER A 34 28.54 6.34 9.17
C SER A 34 27.36 5.61 9.81
N PRO A 35 26.16 6.20 9.79
CA PRO A 35 24.95 5.51 10.23
C PRO A 35 24.69 4.26 9.39
N PRO A 36 23.84 3.33 9.83
CA PRO A 36 23.46 2.15 9.03
C PRO A 36 22.88 2.54 7.68
N GLU A 37 23.31 1.86 6.62
CA GLU A 37 22.85 2.04 5.25
C GLU A 37 21.79 0.98 4.91
N LEU A 38 20.65 1.41 4.40
CA LEU A 38 19.59 0.52 3.92
C LEU A 38 20.01 -0.16 2.60
N LYS A 39 19.97 -1.50 2.54
CA LYS A 39 20.25 -2.30 1.34
C LYS A 39 18.98 -2.91 0.75
N LYS A 40 18.06 -3.35 1.61
CA LYS A 40 16.75 -3.84 1.22
C LYS A 40 15.71 -3.29 2.19
N ALA A 41 14.64 -2.70 1.64
CA ALA A 41 13.58 -2.12 2.45
C ALA A 41 12.90 -3.17 3.34
N PRO A 42 12.40 -2.75 4.53
CA PRO A 42 11.50 -3.58 5.32
C PRO A 42 10.29 -4.02 4.51
N VAL A 43 9.75 -5.18 4.82
CA VAL A 43 8.52 -5.68 4.19
C VAL A 43 7.57 -6.25 5.24
N ILE A 44 6.27 -6.16 4.99
CA ILE A 44 5.25 -6.91 5.72
C ILE A 44 5.01 -8.19 4.93
N ALA A 45 5.01 -9.34 5.59
CA ALA A 45 4.70 -10.62 4.95
C ALA A 45 3.35 -10.50 4.23
N SER A 46 3.34 -10.92 2.96
CA SER A 46 2.16 -10.80 2.10
C SER A 46 0.97 -11.51 2.72
N GLN A 47 -0.14 -10.80 2.87
CA GLN A 47 -1.42 -11.34 3.29
C GLN A 47 -2.46 -11.06 2.21
N THR A 48 -3.24 -12.06 1.88
CA THR A 48 -4.33 -11.95 0.89
C THR A 48 -5.41 -10.99 1.36
N LEU A 49 -5.62 -10.94 2.67
CA LEU A 49 -6.60 -10.08 3.35
C LEU A 49 -6.02 -9.56 4.65
N VAL A 50 -6.12 -8.26 4.87
CA VAL A 50 -5.77 -7.62 6.14
C VAL A 50 -7.06 -7.16 6.81
N GLN A 51 -7.42 -7.80 7.92
CA GLN A 51 -8.66 -7.52 8.66
C GLN A 51 -8.40 -7.47 10.15
N VAL A 52 -9.35 -6.96 10.90
CA VAL A 52 -9.30 -6.99 12.37
C VAL A 52 -9.06 -8.42 12.86
N GLY A 53 -8.08 -8.58 13.74
CA GLY A 53 -7.63 -9.89 14.23
C GLY A 53 -6.51 -10.53 13.39
N SER A 54 -6.20 -10.04 12.18
CA SER A 54 -5.04 -10.51 11.42
C SER A 54 -3.74 -10.18 12.16
N THR A 55 -2.80 -11.11 12.18
CA THR A 55 -1.45 -10.84 12.69
C THR A 55 -0.53 -10.55 11.51
N LEU A 56 -0.02 -9.33 11.44
CA LEU A 56 1.00 -8.90 10.48
C LEU A 56 2.39 -9.28 10.99
N SER A 57 3.28 -9.70 10.09
CA SER A 57 4.68 -9.98 10.40
C SER A 57 5.58 -9.09 9.56
N GLY A 58 6.44 -8.31 10.21
CA GLY A 58 7.40 -7.42 9.58
C GLY A 58 8.78 -8.09 9.49
N ASP A 59 9.38 -8.03 8.29
CA ASP A 59 10.78 -8.35 8.04
C ASP A 59 11.56 -7.03 8.07
N PRO A 60 12.63 -6.91 8.86
CA PRO A 60 13.43 -5.68 8.97
C PRO A 60 14.16 -5.25 7.70
N GLY A 61 14.22 -6.09 6.68
CA GLY A 61 15.03 -5.84 5.48
C GLY A 61 16.52 -6.11 5.71
N GLN A 62 17.35 -5.50 4.86
CA GLN A 62 18.81 -5.69 4.94
C GLN A 62 19.51 -4.34 5.14
N TRP A 63 20.47 -4.33 6.05
CA TRP A 63 21.20 -3.15 6.43
C TRP A 63 22.70 -3.42 6.41
N LYS A 64 23.49 -2.43 6.03
CA LYS A 64 24.95 -2.48 6.04
C LYS A 64 25.49 -1.46 7.03
N SER A 65 26.46 -1.88 7.84
CA SER A 65 27.20 -1.01 8.75
C SER A 65 28.57 -1.63 9.03
N THR A 66 29.53 -0.80 9.33
CA THR A 66 30.86 -1.21 9.83
C THR A 66 30.88 -1.40 11.35
N LYS A 67 29.76 -1.16 12.02
CA LYS A 67 29.57 -1.19 13.47
C LYS A 67 28.29 -1.93 13.79
N ASP A 68 28.19 -2.46 14.99
CA ASP A 68 27.02 -3.19 15.46
C ASP A 68 25.76 -2.34 15.31
N ILE A 69 24.69 -2.97 14.81
CA ILE A 69 23.39 -2.34 14.59
C ILE A 69 22.42 -2.83 15.65
N SER A 70 21.73 -1.91 16.29
CA SER A 70 20.52 -2.17 17.06
C SER A 70 19.29 -1.75 16.25
N TYR A 71 18.20 -2.48 16.39
CA TYR A 71 16.95 -2.20 15.70
C TYR A 71 15.84 -1.87 16.69
N THR A 72 15.03 -0.87 16.34
CA THR A 72 13.72 -0.64 16.94
C THR A 72 12.66 -0.68 15.86
N TYR A 73 11.46 -1.11 16.23
CA TYR A 73 10.35 -1.33 15.33
C TYR A 73 9.14 -0.51 15.77
N GLU A 74 8.39 -0.06 14.79
CA GLU A 74 7.15 0.68 14.99
C GLU A 74 6.15 0.29 13.89
N TRP A 75 4.89 0.18 14.27
CA TRP A 75 3.81 0.02 13.31
C TRP A 75 3.11 1.36 13.15
N LEU A 76 2.80 1.69 11.90
CA LEU A 76 2.21 2.97 11.53
C LEU A 76 0.84 2.74 10.93
N ARG A 77 -0.16 3.48 11.39
CA ARG A 77 -1.46 3.59 10.74
C ARG A 77 -1.43 4.77 9.79
N CYS A 78 -1.73 4.49 8.51
CA CYS A 78 -1.68 5.49 7.44
C CYS A 78 -3.08 5.65 6.83
N ASN A 79 -3.30 6.71 6.05
CA ASN A 79 -4.53 6.85 5.29
C ASN A 79 -4.67 5.73 4.23
N GLU A 80 -5.80 5.68 3.53
CA GLU A 80 -6.11 4.67 2.51
C GLU A 80 -5.08 4.61 1.36
N ASN A 81 -4.36 5.71 1.10
CA ASN A 81 -3.32 5.81 0.07
C ASN A 81 -1.91 5.50 0.60
N GLY A 82 -1.77 5.11 1.86
CA GLY A 82 -0.49 4.79 2.49
C GLY A 82 0.33 6.01 2.91
N GLY A 83 -0.26 7.21 2.92
CA GLY A 83 0.31 8.46 3.41
C GLY A 83 -0.23 8.84 4.80
N GLU A 84 0.17 10.02 5.31
CA GLU A 84 -0.30 10.59 6.58
C GLU A 84 -0.23 9.61 7.76
N CYS A 85 0.92 8.94 7.87
CA CYS A 85 1.11 7.88 8.82
C CYS A 85 1.28 8.41 10.25
N LYS A 86 0.66 7.74 11.22
CA LYS A 86 0.81 7.97 12.65
C LYS A 86 1.23 6.67 13.34
N GLU A 87 2.08 6.78 14.33
CA GLU A 87 2.53 5.65 15.13
C GLU A 87 1.36 5.01 15.88
N ILE A 88 1.36 3.67 15.91
CA ILE A 88 0.43 2.89 16.73
C ILE A 88 1.10 2.66 18.08
N SER A 89 0.59 3.33 19.10
CA SER A 89 1.18 3.29 20.45
C SER A 89 1.39 1.88 20.97
N GLY A 90 2.62 1.57 21.41
CA GLY A 90 2.99 0.27 21.96
C GLY A 90 3.22 -0.85 20.94
N ALA A 91 3.03 -0.60 19.65
CA ALA A 91 3.26 -1.58 18.58
C ALA A 91 4.73 -1.59 18.16
N THR A 92 5.62 -2.16 19.02
CA THR A 92 7.08 -2.14 18.87
C THR A 92 7.70 -3.51 18.58
N LYS A 93 6.89 -4.53 18.35
CA LYS A 93 7.37 -5.87 17.99
C LYS A 93 7.43 -6.05 16.48
N THR A 94 8.11 -7.09 16.01
CA THR A 94 8.09 -7.48 14.59
C THR A 94 6.73 -8.01 14.12
N THR A 95 5.81 -8.27 15.05
CA THR A 95 4.44 -8.67 14.76
C THR A 95 3.45 -7.65 15.31
N TYR A 96 2.34 -7.45 14.59
CA TYR A 96 1.24 -6.57 14.99
C TYR A 96 -0.10 -7.24 14.72
N THR A 97 -0.99 -7.26 15.70
CA THR A 97 -2.36 -7.73 15.52
C THR A 97 -3.25 -6.54 15.20
N VAL A 98 -3.86 -6.58 14.03
CA VAL A 98 -4.76 -5.55 13.51
C VAL A 98 -5.97 -5.39 14.42
N VAL A 99 -6.29 -4.16 14.80
CA VAL A 99 -7.40 -3.83 15.70
C VAL A 99 -8.50 -3.04 14.99
N GLN A 100 -9.64 -2.88 15.65
CA GLN A 100 -10.80 -2.16 15.12
C GLN A 100 -10.48 -0.73 14.65
N ALA A 101 -9.58 -0.04 15.34
CA ALA A 101 -9.16 1.32 14.98
C ALA A 101 -8.39 1.42 13.66
N ASP A 102 -7.94 0.29 13.11
CA ASP A 102 -7.20 0.24 11.85
C ASP A 102 -8.13 0.14 10.62
N VAL A 103 -9.40 -0.15 10.82
CA VAL A 103 -10.36 -0.32 9.72
C VAL A 103 -10.44 0.95 8.86
N GLY A 104 -10.36 0.77 7.54
CA GLY A 104 -10.31 1.86 6.58
C GLY A 104 -8.92 2.50 6.38
N HIS A 105 -7.92 2.04 7.13
CA HIS A 105 -6.54 2.49 7.06
C HIS A 105 -5.63 1.45 6.42
N THR A 106 -4.45 1.85 6.00
CA THR A 106 -3.34 0.95 5.65
C THR A 106 -2.33 0.93 6.77
N ILE A 107 -1.56 -0.14 6.89
CA ILE A 107 -0.54 -0.31 7.93
C ILE A 107 0.84 -0.38 7.28
N ARG A 108 1.83 0.25 7.89
CA ARG A 108 3.25 0.13 7.53
C ARG A 108 4.06 -0.35 8.72
N PHE A 109 5.15 -1.05 8.42
CA PHE A 109 6.16 -1.45 9.38
C PHE A 109 7.38 -0.54 9.21
N GLN A 110 7.75 0.18 10.25
CA GLN A 110 8.94 1.01 10.30
C GLN A 110 10.04 0.32 11.07
N VAL A 111 11.25 0.41 10.53
CA VAL A 111 12.49 -0.07 11.17
C VAL A 111 13.42 1.10 11.33
N VAL A 112 13.91 1.31 12.53
CA VAL A 112 15.00 2.26 12.82
C VAL A 112 16.24 1.46 13.18
N ALA A 113 17.21 1.47 12.28
CA ALA A 113 18.52 0.88 12.49
C ALA A 113 19.47 1.94 13.08
N LYS A 114 20.12 1.63 14.21
CA LYS A 114 21.01 2.54 14.93
C LYS A 114 22.36 1.89 15.21
N ASN A 115 23.42 2.64 14.98
CA ASN A 115 24.76 2.32 15.48
C ASN A 115 25.31 3.51 16.31
N LYS A 116 26.57 3.44 16.76
CA LYS A 116 27.18 4.52 17.52
C LYS A 116 27.37 5.84 16.77
N ASP A 117 27.28 5.80 15.44
CA ASP A 117 27.47 6.98 14.59
C ASP A 117 26.15 7.69 14.21
N GLY A 118 25.02 7.00 14.36
CA GLY A 118 23.72 7.57 14.04
C GLY A 118 22.62 6.55 13.82
N LYS A 119 21.50 7.00 13.31
CA LYS A 119 20.33 6.17 12.99
C LYS A 119 19.81 6.44 11.60
N THR A 120 19.23 5.43 10.97
CA THR A 120 18.50 5.49 9.70
C THR A 120 17.17 4.78 9.86
N ALA A 121 16.08 5.40 9.41
CA ALA A 121 14.75 4.81 9.44
C ALA A 121 14.29 4.42 8.02
N ALA A 122 13.55 3.33 7.91
CA ALA A 122 12.92 2.90 6.67
C ALA A 122 11.55 2.26 6.93
N ASN A 123 10.63 2.45 5.98
CA ASN A 123 9.28 1.93 6.04
C ASN A 123 9.07 0.83 4.99
N SER A 124 8.23 -0.12 5.32
CA SER A 124 7.68 -1.07 4.33
C SER A 124 6.74 -0.38 3.34
N ASN A 125 6.37 -1.05 2.26
CA ASN A 125 5.16 -0.69 1.53
C ASN A 125 3.93 -0.79 2.45
N PRO A 126 2.86 -0.02 2.19
CA PRO A 126 1.62 -0.15 2.95
C PRO A 126 0.95 -1.50 2.67
N THR A 127 0.19 -1.98 3.64
CA THR A 127 -0.73 -3.11 3.43
C THR A 127 -1.89 -2.72 2.50
N ALA A 128 -2.71 -3.70 2.14
CA ALA A 128 -4.08 -3.42 1.72
C ALA A 128 -4.83 -2.65 2.83
N ILE A 129 -5.92 -1.96 2.46
CA ILE A 129 -6.79 -1.30 3.43
C ILE A 129 -7.34 -2.34 4.38
N VAL A 130 -7.20 -2.08 5.68
CA VAL A 130 -7.71 -2.98 6.72
C VAL A 130 -9.24 -3.06 6.62
N GLN A 131 -9.73 -4.28 6.58
CA GLN A 131 -11.15 -4.59 6.56
C GLN A 131 -11.67 -4.91 7.98
N GLN A 132 -12.97 -4.76 8.15
CA GLN A 132 -13.66 -5.24 9.34
C GLN A 132 -13.48 -6.76 9.45
N GLY A 133 -12.93 -7.23 10.54
CA GLY A 133 -12.79 -8.66 10.79
C GLY A 133 -14.14 -9.30 11.11
N GLY A 134 -14.41 -10.46 10.52
CA GLY A 134 -15.55 -11.29 10.86
C GLY A 134 -15.28 -12.10 12.14
N GLY A 135 -15.39 -11.50 13.31
CA GLY A 135 -15.16 -12.22 14.59
C GLY A 135 -15.80 -11.49 15.76
N GLY A 136 -16.70 -12.17 16.44
CA GLY A 136 -17.56 -11.79 17.54
C GLY A 136 -17.02 -10.84 18.59
N GLY A 137 -17.85 -9.91 19.01
CA GLY A 137 -17.75 -9.25 20.30
C GLY A 137 -17.88 -7.74 20.29
N GLY A 138 -19.07 -7.20 20.49
CA GLY A 138 -19.30 -6.04 21.34
C GLY A 138 -19.31 -4.65 20.73
N GLY A 139 -20.50 -4.13 20.47
CA GLY A 139 -20.84 -2.77 20.88
C GLY A 139 -20.86 -1.67 19.84
N GLY A 140 -22.05 -1.28 19.40
CA GLY A 140 -22.37 0.12 19.18
C GLY A 140 -22.68 0.60 17.77
N GLY A 141 -23.94 0.56 17.40
CA GLY A 141 -24.56 1.62 16.63
C GLY A 141 -24.63 1.48 15.11
N GLY A 142 -25.76 1.07 14.58
CA GLY A 142 -26.22 1.45 13.27
C GLY A 142 -26.20 0.39 12.20
N GLY A 143 -27.29 -0.35 12.05
CA GLY A 143 -27.59 -1.18 10.89
C GLY A 143 -27.03 -2.58 10.97
N SER A 144 -27.79 -3.51 11.57
CA SER A 144 -27.48 -4.94 11.57
C SER A 144 -27.55 -5.49 10.14
N SER A 145 -26.45 -5.42 9.39
CA SER A 145 -26.30 -6.18 8.17
C SER A 145 -26.12 -7.64 8.57
N SER A 146 -27.24 -8.37 8.68
CA SER A 146 -27.21 -9.81 8.90
C SER A 146 -26.47 -10.47 7.74
N VAL A 147 -25.51 -11.35 8.06
CA VAL A 147 -24.78 -12.15 7.09
C VAL A 147 -25.56 -13.44 6.86
N VAL A 148 -25.75 -13.83 5.59
CA VAL A 148 -26.36 -15.10 5.22
C VAL A 148 -25.32 -15.98 4.53
N ASP A 149 -25.47 -17.28 4.65
CA ASP A 149 -24.65 -18.22 3.90
C ASP A 149 -25.17 -18.30 2.47
N VAL A 150 -24.27 -18.42 1.49
CA VAL A 150 -24.63 -18.47 0.06
C VAL A 150 -25.60 -19.59 -0.27
N LYS A 151 -25.57 -20.71 0.49
CA LYS A 151 -26.50 -21.84 0.33
C LYS A 151 -27.94 -21.47 0.68
N ASP A 152 -28.12 -20.48 1.55
CA ASP A 152 -29.41 -20.01 2.05
C ASP A 152 -29.97 -18.86 1.18
N VAL A 153 -29.19 -18.35 0.21
CA VAL A 153 -29.65 -17.40 -0.80
C VAL A 153 -30.36 -18.18 -1.89
N GLY A 154 -31.66 -17.92 -2.13
CA GLY A 154 -32.31 -18.52 -3.27
C GLY A 154 -33.75 -18.99 -3.16
N PRO A 155 -34.57 -18.64 -2.15
CA PRO A 155 -36.00 -18.68 -2.36
C PRO A 155 -36.34 -17.75 -3.53
N ALA A 156 -37.41 -18.07 -4.28
CA ALA A 156 -37.78 -17.48 -5.56
C ALA A 156 -37.48 -15.97 -5.65
N GLY A 157 -36.56 -15.59 -6.53
CA GLY A 157 -36.21 -14.21 -6.82
C GLY A 157 -34.99 -13.64 -6.12
N GLU A 158 -34.37 -14.33 -5.14
CA GLU A 158 -33.13 -13.85 -4.53
C GLU A 158 -31.92 -14.11 -5.45
N ARG A 159 -31.03 -13.14 -5.53
CA ARG A 159 -29.81 -13.21 -6.31
C ARG A 159 -28.64 -12.59 -5.55
N LEU A 160 -27.42 -12.96 -5.93
CA LEU A 160 -26.21 -12.30 -5.48
C LEU A 160 -26.03 -10.96 -6.18
N VAL A 161 -25.54 -9.99 -5.45
CA VAL A 161 -25.24 -8.64 -5.94
C VAL A 161 -23.77 -8.35 -5.60
N VAL A 162 -22.97 -8.01 -6.59
CA VAL A 162 -21.65 -7.42 -6.37
C VAL A 162 -21.87 -5.97 -5.95
N ASP A 163 -21.88 -5.71 -4.65
CA ASP A 163 -22.27 -4.42 -4.07
C ASP A 163 -21.16 -3.38 -4.21
N LYS A 164 -19.97 -3.70 -3.77
CA LYS A 164 -18.82 -2.78 -3.77
C LYS A 164 -17.58 -3.47 -4.34
N VAL A 165 -16.84 -2.74 -5.17
CA VAL A 165 -15.51 -3.13 -5.65
C VAL A 165 -14.58 -1.95 -5.51
N THR A 166 -13.47 -2.15 -4.82
CA THR A 166 -12.43 -1.12 -4.64
C THR A 166 -11.09 -1.62 -5.15
N PHE A 167 -10.30 -0.72 -5.72
CA PHE A 167 -8.96 -0.98 -6.22
C PHE A 167 -7.95 -0.11 -5.49
N ASN A 168 -6.82 -0.67 -5.15
CA ASN A 168 -5.70 0.06 -4.56
C ASN A 168 -4.37 -0.45 -5.16
N PRO A 169 -3.57 0.41 -5.83
CA PRO A 169 -3.80 1.83 -6.07
C PRO A 169 -4.92 2.10 -7.10
N ASN A 170 -5.55 3.25 -6.99
CA ASN A 170 -6.46 3.80 -7.98
C ASN A 170 -6.33 5.34 -7.97
N PRO A 171 -5.67 5.95 -8.96
CA PRO A 171 -5.23 5.38 -10.22
C PRO A 171 -4.03 4.45 -10.12
N VAL A 172 -3.93 3.51 -11.07
CA VAL A 172 -2.74 2.68 -11.26
C VAL A 172 -1.71 3.48 -12.05
N THR A 173 -0.50 3.63 -11.49
CA THR A 173 0.58 4.44 -12.08
C THR A 173 1.79 3.61 -12.51
N SER A 174 1.83 2.32 -12.18
CA SER A 174 2.94 1.42 -12.48
C SER A 174 2.46 0.00 -12.72
N ARG A 175 3.10 -0.72 -13.65
CA ARG A 175 2.88 -2.15 -13.86
C ARG A 175 3.60 -3.03 -12.83
N ASN A 176 4.58 -2.46 -12.14
CA ASN A 176 5.38 -3.19 -11.15
C ASN A 176 4.75 -3.22 -9.76
N VAL A 177 3.64 -2.50 -9.57
CA VAL A 177 2.90 -2.46 -8.31
C VAL A 177 1.64 -3.29 -8.46
N PRO A 178 1.44 -4.32 -7.61
CA PRO A 178 0.22 -5.11 -7.64
C PRO A 178 -1.00 -4.25 -7.28
N ILE A 179 -2.15 -4.63 -7.83
CA ILE A 179 -3.44 -3.99 -7.55
C ILE A 179 -4.18 -4.89 -6.56
N HIS A 180 -4.50 -4.34 -5.39
CA HIS A 180 -5.36 -4.99 -4.40
C HIS A 180 -6.81 -4.66 -4.72
N VAL A 181 -7.64 -5.69 -4.81
CA VAL A 181 -9.06 -5.55 -5.15
C VAL A 181 -9.89 -6.13 -4.01
N ASN A 182 -10.75 -5.33 -3.40
CA ASN A 182 -11.70 -5.79 -2.40
C ASN A 182 -13.13 -5.76 -2.98
N ILE A 183 -13.85 -6.86 -2.82
CA ILE A 183 -15.17 -7.07 -3.37
C ILE A 183 -16.13 -7.45 -2.26
N THR A 184 -17.25 -6.74 -2.16
CA THR A 184 -18.34 -7.04 -1.23
C THR A 184 -19.52 -7.64 -1.99
N VAL A 185 -20.05 -8.74 -1.49
CA VAL A 185 -21.21 -9.43 -2.05
C VAL A 185 -22.37 -9.37 -1.07
N LYS A 186 -23.54 -8.98 -1.57
CA LYS A 186 -24.81 -8.99 -0.87
C LYS A 186 -25.83 -9.85 -1.60
N ASP A 187 -26.92 -10.16 -0.95
CA ASP A 187 -28.14 -10.63 -1.61
C ASP A 187 -29.00 -9.42 -2.06
N THR A 188 -30.06 -9.69 -2.79
CA THR A 188 -31.02 -8.66 -3.23
C THR A 188 -31.81 -8.02 -2.08
N LYS A 189 -31.74 -8.58 -0.86
CA LYS A 189 -32.28 -7.98 0.37
C LYS A 189 -31.30 -7.09 1.11
N GLY A 190 -30.08 -6.94 0.56
CA GLY A 190 -29.01 -6.11 1.14
C GLY A 190 -28.22 -6.77 2.26
N LYS A 191 -28.43 -8.07 2.52
CA LYS A 191 -27.67 -8.83 3.52
C LYS A 191 -26.30 -9.21 2.91
N LEU A 192 -25.26 -9.17 3.71
CA LEU A 192 -23.93 -9.65 3.32
C LEU A 192 -23.95 -11.16 3.12
N VAL A 193 -23.26 -11.67 2.09
CA VAL A 193 -23.27 -13.09 1.74
C VAL A 193 -21.91 -13.73 1.98
N LYS A 194 -21.84 -14.73 2.85
CA LYS A 194 -20.69 -15.57 3.11
C LYS A 194 -20.66 -16.77 2.15
N GLY A 195 -19.45 -17.16 1.69
CA GLY A 195 -19.27 -18.38 0.89
C GLY A 195 -19.60 -18.21 -0.60
N ALA A 196 -19.99 -17.03 -1.05
CA ALA A 196 -20.17 -16.75 -2.48
C ALA A 196 -18.81 -16.78 -3.19
N LEU A 197 -18.66 -17.61 -4.21
CA LEU A 197 -17.47 -17.62 -5.07
C LEU A 197 -17.45 -16.36 -5.91
N VAL A 198 -16.27 -15.75 -6.04
CA VAL A 198 -16.09 -14.53 -6.82
C VAL A 198 -15.04 -14.74 -7.90
N PHE A 199 -15.43 -14.48 -9.14
CA PHE A 199 -14.56 -14.43 -10.31
C PHE A 199 -14.22 -12.98 -10.64
N LEU A 200 -12.96 -12.71 -10.97
CA LEU A 200 -12.46 -11.40 -11.34
C LEU A 200 -11.55 -11.49 -12.57
N ARG A 201 -11.80 -10.65 -13.60
CA ARG A 201 -10.97 -10.58 -14.81
C ARG A 201 -11.01 -9.19 -15.43
N SER A 202 -9.85 -8.67 -15.86
CA SER A 202 -9.80 -7.46 -16.70
C SER A 202 -10.30 -7.75 -18.13
N THR A 203 -10.86 -6.73 -18.79
CA THR A 203 -11.32 -6.80 -20.17
C THR A 203 -10.79 -5.59 -20.95
N PRO A 204 -9.86 -5.77 -21.91
CA PRO A 204 -9.17 -7.03 -22.25
C PRO A 204 -8.34 -7.60 -21.09
N VAL A 205 -7.85 -8.83 -21.23
CA VAL A 205 -7.00 -9.46 -20.22
C VAL A 205 -5.63 -8.81 -20.28
N VAL A 206 -5.37 -7.91 -19.35
CA VAL A 206 -4.12 -7.12 -19.21
C VAL A 206 -3.58 -7.17 -17.78
N ALA A 207 -4.16 -8.01 -16.95
CA ALA A 207 -3.71 -8.28 -15.59
C ALA A 207 -3.94 -9.75 -15.25
N SER A 208 -3.16 -10.27 -14.30
CA SER A 208 -3.29 -11.65 -13.85
C SER A 208 -4.73 -11.99 -13.43
N ILE A 209 -5.17 -13.21 -13.73
CA ILE A 209 -6.50 -13.70 -13.34
C ILE A 209 -6.32 -14.53 -12.06
N PRO A 210 -6.86 -14.07 -10.92
CA PRO A 210 -6.79 -14.82 -9.68
C PRO A 210 -7.73 -16.04 -9.73
N THR A 211 -7.41 -17.05 -8.93
CA THR A 211 -8.34 -18.18 -8.70
C THR A 211 -9.57 -17.68 -7.94
N ASP A 212 -10.75 -18.18 -8.31
CA ASP A 212 -12.01 -17.85 -7.63
C ASP A 212 -11.91 -18.20 -6.15
N ALA A 213 -12.32 -17.27 -5.32
CA ALA A 213 -12.30 -17.42 -3.86
C ALA A 213 -13.66 -17.11 -3.23
N PRO A 214 -14.03 -17.78 -2.13
CA PRO A 214 -15.28 -17.52 -1.44
C PRO A 214 -15.20 -16.22 -0.62
N THR A 215 -16.33 -15.53 -0.50
CA THR A 215 -16.48 -14.42 0.45
C THR A 215 -16.39 -14.92 1.89
N GLY A 216 -15.76 -14.14 2.75
CA GLY A 216 -15.63 -14.38 4.18
C GLY A 216 -16.94 -14.19 4.95
N SER A 217 -16.85 -14.32 6.29
CA SER A 217 -17.97 -14.10 7.21
C SER A 217 -18.52 -12.67 7.21
N ASP A 218 -17.83 -11.75 6.59
CA ASP A 218 -18.19 -10.34 6.40
C ASP A 218 -18.74 -10.05 5.00
N GLY A 219 -18.96 -11.08 4.18
CA GLY A 219 -19.43 -10.96 2.81
C GLY A 219 -18.39 -10.38 1.85
N THR A 220 -17.10 -10.32 2.23
CA THR A 220 -16.03 -9.74 1.38
C THR A 220 -15.03 -10.79 0.91
N VAL A 221 -14.36 -10.49 -0.20
CA VAL A 221 -13.20 -11.22 -0.70
C VAL A 221 -12.17 -10.24 -1.24
N ALA A 222 -10.90 -10.53 -1.04
CA ALA A 222 -9.79 -9.71 -1.51
C ALA A 222 -8.92 -10.49 -2.51
N TYR A 223 -8.46 -9.78 -3.54
CA TYR A 223 -7.51 -10.28 -4.52
C TYR A 223 -6.30 -9.36 -4.62
N THR A 224 -5.16 -9.97 -4.95
CA THR A 224 -3.98 -9.23 -5.39
C THR A 224 -3.72 -9.65 -6.83
N ILE A 225 -3.84 -8.70 -7.76
CA ILE A 225 -3.62 -8.93 -9.19
C ILE A 225 -2.40 -8.15 -9.67
N GLN A 226 -1.65 -8.75 -10.57
CA GLN A 226 -0.47 -8.12 -11.17
C GLN A 226 -0.82 -7.57 -12.54
N PRO A 227 -0.61 -6.25 -12.79
CA PRO A 227 -0.66 -5.72 -14.15
C PRO A 227 0.34 -6.43 -15.06
N GLU A 228 -0.07 -6.78 -16.26
CA GLU A 228 0.80 -7.40 -17.28
C GLU A 228 1.47 -6.34 -18.17
N GLY A 229 2.36 -6.77 -19.09
CA GLY A 229 3.18 -5.87 -19.88
C GLY A 229 2.41 -4.89 -20.77
N ASP A 230 1.20 -5.26 -21.18
CA ASP A 230 0.29 -4.47 -22.01
C ASP A 230 -0.74 -3.68 -21.19
N PHE A 231 -0.71 -3.76 -19.85
CA PHE A 231 -1.59 -2.96 -18.98
C PHE A 231 -1.38 -1.47 -19.28
N PRO A 232 -2.44 -0.74 -19.68
CA PRO A 232 -2.31 0.64 -20.14
C PRO A 232 -2.06 1.60 -18.97
N ILE A 233 -0.87 2.20 -18.91
CA ILE A 233 -0.55 3.30 -18.00
C ILE A 233 -0.66 4.60 -18.80
N LYS A 234 -1.85 5.19 -18.84
CA LYS A 234 -2.16 6.40 -19.62
C LYS A 234 -3.00 7.36 -18.80
N ASN A 235 -2.85 8.67 -19.08
CA ASN A 235 -3.69 9.69 -18.45
C ASN A 235 -5.13 9.59 -18.93
N SER A 236 -6.08 9.79 -18.02
CA SER A 236 -7.51 9.78 -18.29
C SER A 236 -8.02 8.48 -18.94
N TYR A 237 -7.35 7.38 -18.65
CA TYR A 237 -7.75 6.06 -19.14
C TYR A 237 -8.25 5.18 -17.98
N SER A 238 -9.06 4.17 -18.32
CA SER A 238 -9.55 3.19 -17.34
C SER A 238 -9.54 1.79 -17.93
N VAL A 239 -9.16 0.82 -17.11
CA VAL A 239 -9.26 -0.60 -17.44
C VAL A 239 -10.55 -1.14 -16.82
N GLN A 240 -11.33 -1.86 -17.62
CA GLN A 240 -12.55 -2.50 -17.15
C GLN A 240 -12.23 -3.86 -16.51
N PHE A 241 -12.97 -4.17 -15.46
CA PHE A 241 -12.96 -5.48 -14.81
C PHE A 241 -14.38 -6.03 -14.76
N PHE A 242 -14.49 -7.29 -15.16
CA PHE A 242 -15.70 -8.09 -15.00
C PHE A 242 -15.60 -8.84 -13.67
N VAL A 243 -16.61 -8.70 -12.85
CA VAL A 243 -16.76 -9.37 -11.56
C VAL A 243 -18.03 -10.20 -11.58
N LYS A 244 -17.95 -11.47 -11.18
CA LYS A 244 -19.09 -12.37 -11.03
C LYS A 244 -19.08 -12.99 -9.64
N ALA A 245 -20.17 -12.84 -8.90
CA ALA A 245 -20.40 -13.58 -7.68
C ALA A 245 -21.39 -14.72 -7.96
N TYR A 246 -21.10 -15.94 -7.49
CA TYR A 246 -21.92 -17.09 -7.78
C TYR A 246 -21.84 -18.16 -6.66
N ARG A 247 -22.76 -19.09 -6.65
CA ARG A 247 -22.74 -20.29 -5.77
C ARG A 247 -22.13 -21.45 -6.53
N SER A 248 -21.26 -22.23 -5.88
CA SER A 248 -20.73 -23.46 -6.47
C SER A 248 -21.83 -24.42 -6.84
N GLY A 249 -21.74 -24.98 -8.07
CA GLY A 249 -22.74 -25.91 -8.59
C GLY A 249 -23.98 -25.27 -9.20
N ASP A 250 -24.15 -23.97 -9.15
CA ASP A 250 -25.24 -23.29 -9.83
C ASP A 250 -25.06 -23.35 -11.36
N PRO A 251 -26.16 -23.53 -12.13
CA PRO A 251 -26.09 -23.47 -13.57
C PRO A 251 -25.69 -22.08 -14.05
N THR A 252 -24.94 -22.01 -15.14
CA THR A 252 -24.32 -20.78 -15.66
C THR A 252 -25.36 -19.69 -15.99
N LEU A 253 -26.58 -20.06 -16.39
CA LEU A 253 -27.61 -19.13 -16.87
C LEU A 253 -28.84 -19.01 -15.98
N ALA A 254 -29.02 -19.89 -15.00
CA ALA A 254 -30.24 -19.97 -14.19
C ALA A 254 -29.99 -19.92 -12.68
N GLY A 255 -28.77 -19.73 -12.23
CA GLY A 255 -28.42 -19.63 -10.80
C GLY A 255 -28.67 -18.25 -10.20
N ILE A 256 -28.23 -18.10 -8.96
CA ILE A 256 -28.35 -16.85 -8.20
C ILE A 256 -27.24 -15.85 -8.54
N ALA A 257 -26.38 -16.12 -9.52
CA ALA A 257 -25.20 -15.32 -9.82
C ALA A 257 -25.52 -13.86 -10.11
N GLY A 258 -24.71 -12.96 -9.58
CA GLY A 258 -24.69 -11.54 -9.87
C GLY A 258 -23.38 -11.15 -10.58
N THR A 259 -23.48 -10.19 -11.50
CA THR A 259 -22.33 -9.69 -12.26
C THR A 259 -22.25 -8.17 -12.20
N ARG A 260 -21.02 -7.64 -12.29
CA ARG A 260 -20.78 -6.20 -12.36
C ARG A 260 -19.55 -5.89 -13.19
N LEU A 261 -19.66 -4.84 -14.02
CA LEU A 261 -18.51 -4.21 -14.66
C LEU A 261 -18.06 -3.01 -13.82
N VAL A 262 -16.77 -2.96 -13.51
CA VAL A 262 -16.15 -1.88 -12.75
C VAL A 262 -14.90 -1.39 -13.46
N GLN A 263 -14.41 -0.22 -13.09
CA GLN A 263 -13.25 0.38 -13.74
C GLN A 263 -12.21 0.78 -12.71
N VAL A 264 -10.94 0.55 -13.04
CA VAL A 264 -9.80 1.15 -12.35
C VAL A 264 -9.20 2.23 -13.24
N LYS A 265 -8.95 3.40 -12.68
CA LYS A 265 -8.29 4.49 -13.41
C LYS A 265 -6.81 4.20 -13.56
N THR A 266 -6.21 4.71 -14.63
CA THR A 266 -4.77 4.70 -14.83
C THR A 266 -4.26 6.12 -14.98
N HIS A 267 -3.00 6.34 -14.63
CA HIS A 267 -2.34 7.63 -14.77
C HIS A 267 -0.86 7.41 -15.06
N LYS A 268 -0.33 8.20 -15.99
CA LYS A 268 1.11 8.19 -16.26
C LYS A 268 1.81 8.99 -15.15
N PRO A 269 2.88 8.46 -14.52
CA PRO A 269 3.65 9.18 -13.51
C PRO A 269 4.20 10.50 -14.00
#